data_625723bf7daa7ea358d4b7b153a87941
#
_entry.id   625723bf7daa7ea358d4b7b153a87941
#
_cell.length_a   1.000
_cell.length_b   1.000
_cell.length_c   1.000
_cell.angle_alpha   90.00
_cell.angle_beta   90.00
_cell.angle_gamma   90.00
#
_symmetry.space_group_name_H-M   'P 1'
#
loop_
_entity.id
_entity.type
_entity.pdbx_description
1 polymer ?
#
loop_
_entity_poly.entity_id
_entity_poly.type
_entity_poly.pdbx_seq_one_letter_code
_entity_poly.pdbx_strand_id
1 'polypeptide(L)'
;INIVVAANAGGAFSPFGDITTLMVWQKGIVQFQTFFVLFLPSLVNWLIPAAIMYFALPSGNPDPMDEKPQILDGAWVIVGLFIVTIILAVSFHQFLHLPPVLGMMTGLGLLKMYGYFLSNRDKFFPDPSADDIGESSLTEDTMPDNRDHSARPEAFNVFKALQRAEWDTLMFFYGIILAVGGLGALGYLNLGSNFMYGDLGPTTANILVGIFSAILDNIPIMFAVLSVMPDMDQGQWLLVTLT
;
A
#
# COMPACT_ATOMS: atom_id res chain seq x y z
N ILE A 1 0.92 -17.88 1.99
CA ILE A 1 1.47 -17.39 3.28
C ILE A 1 2.78 -16.63 3.02
N ASN A 2 3.81 -17.25 2.44
CA ASN A 2 5.13 -16.61 2.26
C ASN A 2 5.08 -15.31 1.44
N ILE A 3 4.20 -15.20 0.43
CA ILE A 3 3.99 -13.98 -0.35
C ILE A 3 3.48 -12.84 0.55
N VAL A 4 2.55 -13.12 1.45
CA VAL A 4 2.00 -12.13 2.39
C VAL A 4 3.06 -11.67 3.37
N VAL A 5 3.84 -12.60 3.93
CA VAL A 5 4.97 -12.26 4.82
C VAL A 5 6.02 -11.42 4.09
N ALA A 6 6.34 -11.78 2.83
CA ALA A 6 7.28 -11.03 2.01
C ALA A 6 6.78 -9.61 1.70
N ALA A 7 5.49 -9.45 1.44
CA ALA A 7 4.88 -8.15 1.18
C ALA A 7 4.94 -7.24 2.41
N ASN A 8 4.56 -7.75 3.60
CA ASN A 8 4.63 -7.00 4.85
C ASN A 8 6.08 -6.66 5.24
N ALA A 9 6.98 -7.63 5.18
CA ALA A 9 8.40 -7.40 5.45
C ALA A 9 9.00 -6.39 4.46
N GLY A 10 8.61 -6.46 3.19
CA GLY A 10 9.01 -5.51 2.15
C GLY A 10 8.46 -4.10 2.35
N GLY A 11 7.34 -3.95 3.06
CA GLY A 11 6.77 -2.66 3.43
C GLY A 11 7.51 -1.96 4.57
N ALA A 12 8.00 -2.71 5.52
CA ALA A 12 8.47 -2.19 6.81
C ALA A 12 9.71 -1.27 6.73
N PHE A 13 10.57 -1.39 5.72
CA PHE A 13 11.78 -0.58 5.60
C PHE A 13 11.63 0.75 4.87
N SER A 14 10.40 1.15 4.54
CA SER A 14 10.14 2.46 3.95
C SER A 14 8.88 3.09 4.53
N PRO A 15 8.80 4.43 4.64
CA PRO A 15 7.59 5.10 5.13
C PRO A 15 6.35 4.91 4.27
N PHE A 16 6.50 4.43 3.03
CA PHE A 16 5.39 4.23 2.09
C PHE A 16 4.97 2.76 1.94
N GLY A 17 5.70 1.86 2.55
CA GLY A 17 5.43 0.44 2.42
C GLY A 17 4.35 -0.08 3.37
N ASP A 18 4.19 0.58 4.51
CA ASP A 18 3.16 0.27 5.49
C ASP A 18 2.53 1.56 6.06
N ILE A 19 1.28 1.46 6.53
CA ILE A 19 0.57 2.59 7.14
C ILE A 19 1.21 2.97 8.48
N THR A 20 1.68 2.03 9.28
CA THR A 20 2.32 2.28 10.58
C THR A 20 3.61 3.09 10.42
N THR A 21 4.46 2.75 9.47
CA THR A 21 5.67 3.50 9.15
C THR A 21 5.35 4.90 8.62
N LEU A 22 4.31 5.01 7.77
CA LEU A 22 3.84 6.28 7.24
C LEU A 22 3.35 7.21 8.37
N MET A 23 2.59 6.69 9.35
CA MET A 23 2.07 7.47 10.47
C MET A 23 3.19 8.05 11.32
N VAL A 24 4.23 7.28 11.65
CA VAL A 24 5.38 7.73 12.44
C VAL A 24 6.19 8.78 11.66
N TRP A 25 6.38 8.57 10.37
CA TRP A 25 7.07 9.53 9.52
C TRP A 25 6.30 10.85 9.38
N GLN A 26 4.98 10.79 9.18
CA GLN A 26 4.12 11.99 9.09
C GLN A 26 4.12 12.83 10.37
N LYS A 27 4.31 12.20 11.54
CA LYS A 27 4.47 12.88 12.81
C LYS A 27 5.84 13.58 12.93
N GLY A 28 6.77 13.34 12.02
CA GLY A 28 8.12 13.92 12.05
C GLY A 28 9.02 13.36 13.15
N ILE A 29 8.66 12.24 13.76
CA ILE A 29 9.39 11.59 14.85
C ILE A 29 10.68 10.95 14.33
N VAL A 30 10.58 10.29 13.16
CA VAL A 30 11.67 9.58 12.51
C VAL A 30 11.90 10.15 11.11
N GLN A 31 13.17 10.35 10.75
CA GLN A 31 13.53 10.84 9.42
C GLN A 31 13.36 9.73 8.37
N PHE A 32 13.05 10.13 7.14
CA PHE A 32 12.87 9.21 6.01
C PHE A 32 14.01 8.20 5.85
N GLN A 33 15.25 8.68 5.94
CA GLN A 33 16.45 7.87 5.74
C GLN A 33 16.65 6.81 6.83
N THR A 34 16.17 7.07 8.04
CA THR A 34 16.35 6.17 9.19
C THR A 34 15.56 4.87 9.03
N PHE A 35 14.46 4.89 8.26
CA PHE A 35 13.68 3.68 7.99
C PHE A 35 14.47 2.62 7.22
N PHE A 36 15.48 2.98 6.44
CA PHE A 36 16.32 2.00 5.74
C PHE A 36 17.12 1.09 6.67
N VAL A 37 17.31 1.48 7.93
CA VAL A 37 17.91 0.61 8.96
C VAL A 37 17.07 -0.64 9.19
N LEU A 38 15.74 -0.55 8.98
CA LEU A 38 14.82 -1.69 9.10
C LEU A 38 14.95 -2.71 7.97
N PHE A 39 15.74 -2.44 6.93
CA PHE A 39 15.93 -3.38 5.83
C PHE A 39 16.45 -4.73 6.31
N LEU A 40 17.46 -4.74 7.18
CA LEU A 40 18.04 -5.99 7.69
C LEU A 40 17.07 -6.77 8.58
N PRO A 41 16.40 -6.18 9.58
CA PRO A 41 15.33 -6.86 10.33
C PRO A 41 14.19 -7.38 9.44
N SER A 42 13.76 -6.61 8.45
CA SER A 42 12.72 -7.02 7.51
C SER A 42 13.12 -8.22 6.67
N LEU A 43 14.38 -8.24 6.21
CA LEU A 43 14.93 -9.36 5.47
C LEU A 43 14.95 -10.64 6.33
N VAL A 44 15.38 -10.54 7.59
CA VAL A 44 15.38 -11.67 8.53
C VAL A 44 13.96 -12.15 8.80
N ASN A 45 13.01 -11.23 9.01
CA ASN A 45 11.59 -11.54 9.21
C ASN A 45 10.99 -12.33 8.03
N TRP A 46 11.40 -12.04 6.80
CA TRP A 46 10.98 -12.80 5.63
C TRP A 46 11.72 -14.14 5.50
N LEU A 47 13.03 -14.16 5.73
CA LEU A 47 13.86 -15.36 5.49
C LEU A 47 13.52 -16.52 6.42
N ILE A 48 13.16 -16.24 7.69
CA ILE A 48 12.85 -17.28 8.66
C ILE A 48 11.62 -18.11 8.22
N PRO A 49 10.44 -17.52 7.94
CA PRO A 49 9.31 -18.27 7.44
C PRO A 49 9.56 -18.91 6.07
N ALA A 50 10.30 -18.25 5.19
CA ALA A 50 10.67 -18.79 3.88
C ALA A 50 11.52 -20.07 4.02
N ALA A 51 12.49 -20.08 4.92
CA ALA A 51 13.31 -21.25 5.20
C ALA A 51 12.50 -22.39 5.80
N ILE A 52 11.62 -22.11 6.76
CA ILE A 52 10.73 -23.13 7.37
C ILE A 52 9.84 -23.74 6.28
N MET A 53 9.23 -22.91 5.42
CA MET A 53 8.38 -23.38 4.34
C MET A 53 9.15 -24.18 3.29
N TYR A 54 10.39 -23.81 2.99
CA TYR A 54 11.23 -24.53 2.04
C TYR A 54 11.43 -26.00 2.48
N PHE A 55 11.64 -26.26 3.77
CA PHE A 55 11.78 -27.62 4.30
C PHE A 55 10.44 -28.35 4.48
N ALA A 56 9.34 -27.63 4.62
CA ALA A 56 8.00 -28.20 4.82
C ALA A 56 7.27 -28.54 3.52
N LEU A 57 7.67 -27.95 2.39
CA LEU A 57 7.03 -28.18 1.10
C LEU A 57 7.57 -29.45 0.44
N PRO A 58 6.68 -30.29 -0.17
CA PRO A 58 7.10 -31.43 -0.96
C PRO A 58 7.87 -30.95 -2.19
N SER A 59 8.92 -31.70 -2.55
CA SER A 59 9.70 -31.43 -3.75
C SER A 59 8.83 -31.68 -5.00
N GLY A 60 8.55 -30.63 -5.75
CA GLY A 60 7.81 -30.69 -7.02
C GLY A 60 8.15 -29.48 -7.88
N ASN A 61 8.16 -29.65 -9.18
CA ASN A 61 8.23 -28.54 -10.11
C ASN A 61 6.81 -28.03 -10.36
N PRO A 62 6.54 -26.72 -10.25
CA PRO A 62 5.26 -26.17 -10.67
C PRO A 62 5.11 -26.37 -12.20
N ASP A 63 3.88 -26.59 -12.63
CA ASP A 63 3.59 -26.66 -14.05
C ASP A 63 4.02 -25.34 -14.72
N PRO A 64 4.66 -25.41 -15.91
CA PRO A 64 5.06 -24.21 -16.62
C PRO A 64 3.83 -23.37 -16.95
N MET A 65 3.91 -22.07 -16.73
CA MET A 65 2.87 -21.14 -17.19
C MET A 65 2.88 -21.13 -18.72
N ASP A 66 1.78 -21.54 -19.34
CA ASP A 66 1.61 -21.51 -20.80
C ASP A 66 1.53 -20.07 -21.34
N GLU A 67 1.11 -19.12 -20.52
CA GLU A 67 1.00 -17.72 -20.92
C GLU A 67 2.28 -16.95 -20.54
N LYS A 68 3.00 -16.50 -21.57
CA LYS A 68 4.10 -15.55 -21.39
C LYS A 68 3.51 -14.18 -21.07
N PRO A 69 3.81 -13.55 -19.91
CA PRO A 69 3.35 -12.22 -19.61
C PRO A 69 3.86 -11.24 -20.67
N GLN A 70 2.95 -10.63 -21.42
CA GLN A 70 3.29 -9.58 -22.36
C GLN A 70 3.37 -8.25 -21.62
N ILE A 71 4.49 -7.55 -21.77
CA ILE A 71 4.64 -6.20 -21.24
C ILE A 71 3.86 -5.27 -22.17
N LEU A 72 2.77 -4.69 -21.68
CA LEU A 72 1.97 -3.73 -22.43
C LEU A 72 2.76 -2.44 -22.67
N ASP A 73 2.49 -1.81 -23.80
CA ASP A 73 3.02 -0.50 -24.14
C ASP A 73 2.68 0.52 -23.04
N GLY A 74 3.69 1.27 -22.59
CA GLY A 74 3.53 2.26 -21.52
C GLY A 74 3.78 1.75 -20.09
N ALA A 75 4.03 0.44 -19.89
CA ALA A 75 4.32 -0.12 -18.56
C ALA A 75 5.49 0.60 -17.85
N TRP A 76 6.58 0.87 -18.56
CA TRP A 76 7.74 1.59 -18.02
C TRP A 76 7.43 3.03 -17.63
N VAL A 77 6.51 3.69 -18.35
CA VAL A 77 6.06 5.05 -18.01
C VAL A 77 5.27 5.03 -16.69
N ILE A 78 4.43 4.01 -16.48
CA ILE A 78 3.68 3.83 -15.23
C ILE A 78 4.63 3.64 -14.06
N VAL A 79 5.67 2.80 -14.22
CA VAL A 79 6.73 2.63 -13.20
C VAL A 79 7.44 3.96 -12.91
N GLY A 80 7.79 4.71 -13.96
CA GLY A 80 8.38 6.04 -13.82
C GLY A 80 7.48 7.02 -13.07
N LEU A 81 6.18 7.06 -13.39
CA LEU A 81 5.20 7.90 -12.69
C LEU A 81 5.03 7.51 -11.23
N PHE A 82 5.12 6.23 -10.91
CA PHE A 82 5.10 5.76 -9.52
C PHE A 82 6.30 6.29 -8.72
N ILE A 83 7.50 6.20 -9.30
CA ILE A 83 8.72 6.75 -8.69
C ILE A 83 8.59 8.27 -8.51
N VAL A 84 8.09 8.99 -9.51
CA VAL A 84 7.83 10.44 -9.43
C VAL A 84 6.84 10.75 -8.30
N THR A 85 5.80 9.94 -8.13
CA THR A 85 4.83 10.11 -7.04
C THR A 85 5.49 10.01 -5.67
N ILE A 86 6.37 9.03 -5.47
CA ILE A 86 7.13 8.89 -4.22
C ILE A 86 8.03 10.11 -3.98
N ILE A 87 8.76 10.53 -5.02
CA ILE A 87 9.63 11.71 -4.93
C ILE A 87 8.84 12.97 -4.57
N LEU A 88 7.66 13.18 -5.18
CA LEU A 88 6.79 14.31 -4.87
C LEU A 88 6.27 14.26 -3.42
N ALA A 89 5.84 13.08 -2.95
CA ALA A 89 5.34 12.92 -1.59
C ALA A 89 6.44 13.22 -0.56
N VAL A 90 7.66 12.70 -0.78
CA VAL A 90 8.82 13.00 0.10
C VAL A 90 9.20 14.48 0.03
N SER A 91 9.27 15.05 -1.17
CA SER A 91 9.66 16.45 -1.35
C SER A 91 8.67 17.41 -0.70
N PHE A 92 7.38 17.15 -0.83
CA PHE A 92 6.35 17.98 -0.19
C PHE A 92 6.44 17.92 1.32
N HIS A 93 6.71 16.77 1.88
CA HIS A 93 6.86 16.64 3.33
C HIS A 93 8.16 17.26 3.85
N GLN A 94 9.30 16.97 3.22
CA GLN A 94 10.62 17.38 3.70
C GLN A 94 10.92 18.87 3.45
N PHE A 95 10.54 19.41 2.31
CA PHE A 95 10.90 20.79 1.93
C PHE A 95 9.78 21.79 2.15
N LEU A 96 8.52 21.39 1.91
CA LEU A 96 7.38 22.28 2.02
C LEU A 96 6.62 22.12 3.34
N HIS A 97 6.95 21.10 4.15
CA HIS A 97 6.22 20.74 5.38
C HIS A 97 4.72 20.52 5.13
N LEU A 98 4.36 20.08 3.92
CA LEU A 98 3.00 19.73 3.53
C LEU A 98 2.73 18.24 3.81
N PRO A 99 1.46 17.86 4.03
CA PRO A 99 1.11 16.45 4.16
C PRO A 99 1.51 15.65 2.91
N PRO A 100 2.13 14.46 3.05
CA PRO A 100 2.56 13.63 1.91
C PRO A 100 1.42 13.26 0.96
N VAL A 101 0.18 13.23 1.45
CA VAL A 101 -1.02 12.96 0.66
C VAL A 101 -1.16 13.88 -0.55
N LEU A 102 -0.72 15.13 -0.45
CA LEU A 102 -0.79 16.08 -1.58
C LEU A 102 0.14 15.63 -2.72
N GLY A 103 1.33 15.13 -2.41
CA GLY A 103 2.24 14.56 -3.40
C GLY A 103 1.67 13.29 -4.04
N MET A 104 1.07 12.41 -3.24
CA MET A 104 0.41 11.20 -3.73
C MET A 104 -0.78 11.52 -4.63
N MET A 105 -1.62 12.49 -4.26
CA MET A 105 -2.77 12.93 -5.09
C MET A 105 -2.33 13.56 -6.39
N THR A 106 -1.24 14.34 -6.38
CA THR A 106 -0.64 14.89 -7.60
C THR A 106 -0.15 13.77 -8.52
N GLY A 107 0.56 12.78 -7.97
CA GLY A 107 0.99 11.60 -8.72
C GLY A 107 -0.17 10.79 -9.31
N LEU A 108 -1.24 10.60 -8.54
CA LEU A 108 -2.46 9.97 -9.02
C LEU A 108 -3.09 10.75 -10.17
N GLY A 109 -3.10 12.08 -10.09
CA GLY A 109 -3.56 12.96 -11.17
C GLY A 109 -2.76 12.78 -12.46
N LEU A 110 -1.42 12.72 -12.36
CA LEU A 110 -0.53 12.46 -13.49
C LEU A 110 -0.77 11.07 -14.08
N LEU A 111 -0.93 10.05 -13.25
CA LEU A 111 -1.23 8.68 -13.71
C LEU A 111 -2.57 8.62 -14.45
N LYS A 112 -3.61 9.29 -13.95
CA LYS A 112 -4.92 9.37 -14.62
C LYS A 112 -4.84 10.11 -15.95
N MET A 113 -4.08 11.20 -16.02
CA MET A 113 -3.85 11.94 -17.25
C MET A 113 -3.13 11.08 -18.29
N TYR A 114 -2.11 10.33 -17.87
CA TYR A 114 -1.40 9.40 -18.74
C TYR A 114 -2.30 8.26 -19.23
N GLY A 115 -3.10 7.67 -18.35
CA GLY A 115 -4.08 6.63 -18.71
C GLY A 115 -5.11 7.13 -19.73
N TYR A 116 -5.57 8.38 -19.58
CA TYR A 116 -6.45 9.00 -20.58
C TYR A 116 -5.74 9.19 -21.94
N PHE A 117 -4.50 9.65 -21.92
CA PHE A 117 -3.69 9.81 -23.13
C PHE A 117 -3.49 8.46 -23.83
N LEU A 118 -3.13 7.41 -23.09
CA LEU A 118 -2.92 6.08 -23.64
C LEU A 118 -4.22 5.52 -24.26
N SER A 119 -5.35 5.65 -23.57
CA SER A 119 -6.66 5.20 -24.08
C SER A 119 -7.11 5.94 -25.35
N ASN A 120 -6.66 7.18 -25.56
CA ASN A 120 -7.00 7.94 -26.77
C ASN A 120 -5.97 7.73 -27.89
N ARG A 121 -4.74 7.30 -27.59
CA ARG A 121 -3.70 7.04 -28.58
C ARG A 121 -4.14 5.98 -29.59
N ASP A 122 -4.73 4.90 -29.11
CA ASP A 122 -5.18 3.77 -29.95
C ASP A 122 -6.33 4.16 -30.89
N LYS A 123 -7.04 5.26 -30.56
CA LYS A 123 -8.07 5.82 -31.46
C LYS A 123 -7.50 6.80 -32.47
N PHE A 124 -6.39 7.51 -32.14
CA PHE A 124 -5.78 8.50 -33.00
C PHE A 124 -4.78 7.91 -33.99
N PHE A 125 -4.18 6.80 -33.64
CA PHE A 125 -3.23 6.03 -34.47
C PHE A 125 -3.66 4.55 -34.44
N PRO A 126 -4.70 4.17 -35.23
CA PRO A 126 -5.04 2.75 -35.39
C PRO A 126 -3.82 2.04 -35.97
N ASP A 127 -3.40 0.96 -35.33
CA ASP A 127 -2.35 0.10 -35.84
C ASP A 127 -2.91 -0.63 -37.08
N PRO A 128 -2.36 -0.40 -38.29
CA PRO A 128 -2.86 -1.05 -39.51
C PRO A 128 -2.71 -2.58 -39.49
N SER A 129 -1.92 -3.13 -38.56
CA SER A 129 -1.73 -4.57 -38.40
C SER A 129 -2.77 -5.24 -37.51
N ALA A 130 -3.59 -4.48 -36.79
CA ALA A 130 -4.63 -5.01 -35.92
C ALA A 130 -5.88 -5.47 -36.71
N ASP A 131 -6.09 -4.92 -37.91
CA ASP A 131 -7.25 -5.26 -38.73
C ASP A 131 -7.07 -6.59 -39.50
N ASP A 132 -5.82 -7.08 -39.66
CA ASP A 132 -5.54 -8.33 -40.42
C ASP A 132 -5.74 -9.62 -39.60
N ILE A 133 -5.98 -9.55 -38.29
CA ILE A 133 -6.18 -10.74 -37.43
C ILE A 133 -7.67 -11.13 -37.30
N GLY A 134 -8.57 -10.24 -37.75
CA GLY A 134 -10.02 -10.38 -37.56
C GLY A 134 -10.80 -11.11 -38.67
N GLU A 135 -10.21 -11.38 -39.81
CA GLU A 135 -10.98 -11.83 -41.01
C GLU A 135 -10.80 -13.30 -41.48
N SER A 136 -10.24 -14.16 -40.67
CA SER A 136 -10.00 -15.56 -41.08
C SER A 136 -10.72 -16.59 -40.24
N SER A 137 -11.98 -16.37 -39.86
CA SER A 137 -12.87 -17.47 -39.45
C SER A 137 -14.35 -17.06 -39.52
N LEU A 138 -14.84 -16.80 -40.72
CA LEU A 138 -16.27 -16.78 -41.00
C LEU A 138 -16.66 -18.10 -41.70
N THR A 139 -17.14 -19.04 -40.94
CA THR A 139 -18.14 -20.01 -41.43
C THR A 139 -19.16 -20.26 -40.33
N GLU A 140 -20.34 -19.78 -40.67
CA GLU A 140 -21.67 -20.37 -40.46
C GLU A 140 -22.25 -20.52 -39.06
N ASP A 141 -23.40 -19.88 -39.03
CA ASP A 141 -24.67 -20.24 -38.40
C ASP A 141 -25.02 -19.71 -36.97
N THR A 142 -26.10 -18.96 -37.07
CA THR A 142 -27.23 -18.81 -36.13
C THR A 142 -27.23 -17.69 -35.11
N MET A 143 -28.21 -16.80 -35.36
CA MET A 143 -28.93 -15.88 -34.46
C MET A 143 -28.35 -14.49 -34.21
N PRO A 144 -29.15 -13.46 -34.41
CA PRO A 144 -28.76 -12.09 -34.13
C PRO A 144 -28.84 -11.84 -32.63
N ASP A 145 -27.73 -12.03 -31.94
CA ASP A 145 -27.58 -11.45 -30.59
C ASP A 145 -27.24 -9.95 -30.75
N ASN A 146 -28.22 -9.15 -30.44
CA ASN A 146 -28.21 -7.71 -30.52
C ASN A 146 -27.29 -7.14 -29.42
N ARG A 147 -26.00 -7.46 -29.48
CA ARG A 147 -24.97 -6.81 -28.66
C ARG A 147 -24.45 -5.62 -29.42
N ASP A 148 -25.02 -4.48 -29.10
CA ASP A 148 -24.48 -3.17 -29.42
C ASP A 148 -23.03 -3.07 -28.87
N HIS A 149 -22.06 -3.59 -29.61
CA HIS A 149 -20.62 -3.44 -29.34
C HIS A 149 -20.07 -2.09 -29.80
N SER A 150 -20.89 -1.05 -29.77
CA SER A 150 -20.37 0.31 -29.68
C SER A 150 -20.15 0.68 -28.22
N ALA A 151 -19.24 -0.03 -27.53
CA ALA A 151 -18.72 0.44 -26.25
C ALA A 151 -17.90 1.72 -26.53
N ARG A 152 -18.60 2.86 -26.64
CA ARG A 152 -17.96 4.16 -26.53
C ARG A 152 -17.12 4.11 -25.25
N PRO A 153 -15.81 4.46 -25.28
CA PRO A 153 -15.04 4.57 -24.06
C PRO A 153 -15.83 5.47 -23.13
N GLU A 154 -16.26 4.90 -22.01
CA GLU A 154 -17.01 5.66 -21.01
C GLU A 154 -16.19 6.90 -20.64
N ALA A 155 -16.76 8.07 -20.88
CA ALA A 155 -16.16 9.31 -20.44
C ALA A 155 -15.83 9.18 -18.95
N PHE A 156 -14.63 9.64 -18.57
CA PHE A 156 -14.16 9.60 -17.19
C PHE A 156 -15.22 10.16 -16.26
N ASN A 157 -15.89 9.28 -15.54
CA ASN A 157 -16.92 9.66 -14.60
C ASN A 157 -16.36 9.58 -13.18
N VAL A 158 -16.10 10.75 -12.59
CA VAL A 158 -15.60 10.89 -11.21
C VAL A 158 -16.50 10.14 -10.23
N PHE A 159 -17.82 10.16 -10.45
CA PHE A 159 -18.77 9.47 -9.59
C PHE A 159 -18.62 7.95 -9.63
N LYS A 160 -18.26 7.35 -10.78
CA LYS A 160 -17.94 5.92 -10.85
C LYS A 160 -16.64 5.57 -10.11
N ALA A 161 -15.65 6.46 -10.16
CA ALA A 161 -14.42 6.29 -9.38
C ALA A 161 -14.69 6.41 -7.88
N LEU A 162 -15.53 7.37 -7.45
CA LEU A 162 -15.96 7.50 -6.07
C LEU A 162 -16.80 6.30 -5.60
N GLN A 163 -17.67 5.76 -6.43
CA GLN A 163 -18.48 4.59 -6.10
C GLN A 163 -17.63 3.33 -5.87
N ARG A 164 -16.47 3.23 -6.54
CA ARG A 164 -15.51 2.13 -6.39
C ARG A 164 -14.53 2.34 -5.22
N ALA A 165 -14.59 3.47 -4.54
CA ALA A 165 -13.76 3.70 -3.35
C ALA A 165 -14.24 2.77 -2.22
N GLU A 166 -13.30 2.25 -1.45
CA GLU A 166 -13.57 1.36 -0.32
C GLU A 166 -14.10 2.17 0.88
N TRP A 167 -15.35 2.58 0.80
CA TRP A 167 -16.02 3.38 1.83
C TRP A 167 -16.08 2.66 3.18
N ASP A 168 -16.21 1.35 3.16
CA ASP A 168 -16.27 0.52 4.36
C ASP A 168 -14.96 0.64 5.14
N THR A 169 -13.83 0.49 4.45
CA THR A 169 -12.49 0.66 5.02
C THR A 169 -12.28 2.08 5.55
N LEU A 170 -12.70 3.10 4.81
CA LEU A 170 -12.60 4.50 5.23
C LEU A 170 -13.41 4.76 6.51
N MET A 171 -14.67 4.29 6.56
CA MET A 171 -15.53 4.46 7.72
C MET A 171 -15.05 3.67 8.93
N PHE A 172 -14.49 2.49 8.71
CA PHE A 172 -13.85 1.68 9.76
C PHE A 172 -12.69 2.45 10.42
N PHE A 173 -11.75 2.96 9.64
CA PHE A 173 -10.63 3.75 10.19
C PHE A 173 -11.09 5.04 10.85
N TYR A 174 -12.08 5.73 10.28
CA TYR A 174 -12.67 6.90 10.90
C TYR A 174 -13.27 6.58 12.28
N GLY A 175 -14.01 5.48 12.41
CA GLY A 175 -14.54 5.00 13.67
C GLY A 175 -13.47 4.67 14.70
N ILE A 176 -12.40 4.01 14.29
CA ILE A 176 -11.25 3.69 15.15
C ILE A 176 -10.57 4.97 15.66
N ILE A 177 -10.28 5.93 14.78
CA ILE A 177 -9.64 7.20 15.17
C ILE A 177 -10.50 7.94 16.21
N LEU A 178 -11.81 7.97 16.01
CA LEU A 178 -12.73 8.57 16.99
C LEU A 178 -12.75 7.81 18.32
N ALA A 179 -12.77 6.47 18.28
CA ALA A 179 -12.80 5.66 19.49
C ALA A 179 -11.51 5.82 20.31
N VAL A 180 -10.35 5.71 19.66
CA VAL A 180 -9.04 5.90 20.29
C VAL A 180 -8.88 7.36 20.79
N GLY A 181 -9.32 8.34 20.00
CA GLY A 181 -9.35 9.75 20.41
C GLY A 181 -10.22 9.98 21.65
N GLY A 182 -11.39 9.32 21.71
CA GLY A 182 -12.26 9.34 22.90
C GLY A 182 -11.60 8.74 24.13
N LEU A 183 -10.93 7.57 23.99
CA LEU A 183 -10.16 6.96 25.07
C LEU A 183 -9.01 7.87 25.55
N GLY A 184 -8.37 8.59 24.62
CA GLY A 184 -7.35 9.58 24.93
C GLY A 184 -7.92 10.76 25.74
N ALA A 185 -9.06 11.31 25.31
CA ALA A 185 -9.74 12.40 26.00
C ALA A 185 -10.20 12.04 27.43
N LEU A 186 -10.59 10.79 27.63
CA LEU A 186 -10.97 10.26 28.94
C LEU A 186 -9.76 9.90 29.82
N GLY A 187 -8.54 9.97 29.29
CA GLY A 187 -7.30 9.71 30.03
C GLY A 187 -6.91 8.22 30.13
N TYR A 188 -7.68 7.30 29.57
CA TYR A 188 -7.37 5.86 29.61
C TYR A 188 -6.07 5.52 28.89
N LEU A 189 -5.79 6.18 27.76
CA LEU A 189 -4.53 5.96 27.04
C LEU A 189 -3.32 6.40 27.87
N ASN A 190 -3.42 7.51 28.59
CA ASN A 190 -2.36 8.00 29.48
C ASN A 190 -2.09 7.03 30.64
N LEU A 191 -3.16 6.45 31.22
CA LEU A 191 -3.03 5.42 32.27
C LEU A 191 -2.32 4.18 31.73
N GLY A 192 -2.75 3.67 30.57
CA GLY A 192 -2.13 2.52 29.93
C GLY A 192 -0.68 2.77 29.53
N SER A 193 -0.38 3.94 28.99
CA SER A 193 0.97 4.34 28.62
C SER A 193 1.91 4.47 29.82
N ASN A 194 1.48 5.12 30.89
CA ASN A 194 2.29 5.25 32.11
C ASN A 194 2.63 3.86 32.68
N PHE A 195 1.67 2.94 32.69
CA PHE A 195 1.93 1.57 33.11
C PHE A 195 2.90 0.85 32.17
N MET A 196 2.68 0.93 30.85
CA MET A 196 3.49 0.20 29.89
C MET A 196 4.89 0.81 29.71
N TYR A 197 4.96 2.12 29.47
CA TYR A 197 6.21 2.79 29.15
C TYR A 197 6.93 3.36 30.38
N GLY A 198 6.19 3.74 31.43
CA GLY A 198 6.76 4.23 32.68
C GLY A 198 7.27 3.11 33.57
N ASP A 199 6.42 2.10 33.85
CA ASP A 199 6.76 1.05 34.82
C ASP A 199 7.55 -0.10 34.19
N LEU A 200 7.19 -0.53 32.97
CA LEU A 200 7.82 -1.68 32.27
C LEU A 200 8.99 -1.26 31.36
N GLY A 201 9.07 0.01 31.02
CA GLY A 201 10.08 0.55 30.12
C GLY A 201 9.78 0.35 28.62
N PRO A 202 10.39 1.17 27.73
CA PRO A 202 10.04 1.21 26.31
C PRO A 202 10.21 -0.11 25.55
N THR A 203 11.27 -0.87 25.85
CA THR A 203 11.54 -2.13 25.15
C THR A 203 10.47 -3.18 25.46
N THR A 204 10.13 -3.35 26.75
CA THR A 204 9.09 -4.33 27.14
C THR A 204 7.72 -3.88 26.66
N ALA A 205 7.43 -2.57 26.73
CA ALA A 205 6.20 -2.02 26.21
C ALA A 205 6.04 -2.29 24.70
N ASN A 206 7.07 -2.04 23.90
CA ASN A 206 7.03 -2.28 22.45
C ASN A 206 6.87 -3.78 22.10
N ILE A 207 7.48 -4.68 22.87
CA ILE A 207 7.25 -6.14 22.72
C ILE A 207 5.78 -6.49 22.98
N LEU A 208 5.21 -5.95 24.06
CA LEU A 208 3.79 -6.19 24.38
C LEU A 208 2.88 -5.57 23.31
N VAL A 209 3.17 -4.37 22.84
CA VAL A 209 2.45 -3.72 21.73
C VAL A 209 2.49 -4.62 20.48
N GLY A 210 3.65 -5.20 20.14
CA GLY A 210 3.78 -6.15 19.04
C GLY A 210 2.94 -7.42 19.22
N ILE A 211 2.88 -7.98 20.43
CA ILE A 211 2.04 -9.14 20.73
C ILE A 211 0.54 -8.78 20.59
N PHE A 212 0.13 -7.62 21.09
CA PHE A 212 -1.24 -7.15 20.95
C PHE A 212 -1.59 -6.87 19.49
N SER A 213 -0.67 -6.29 18.71
CA SER A 213 -0.83 -6.04 17.28
C SER A 213 -0.99 -7.32 16.46
N ALA A 214 -0.36 -8.42 16.87
CA ALA A 214 -0.54 -9.71 16.21
C ALA A 214 -1.97 -10.29 16.38
N ILE A 215 -2.71 -9.82 17.37
CA ILE A 215 -4.10 -10.25 17.67
C ILE A 215 -5.11 -9.23 17.14
N LEU A 216 -4.78 -7.94 17.29
CA LEU A 216 -5.59 -6.81 16.86
C LEU A 216 -5.00 -6.22 15.59
N ASP A 217 -5.73 -5.30 14.94
CA ASP A 217 -5.20 -4.53 13.82
C ASP A 217 -4.08 -3.58 14.30
N ASN A 218 -2.97 -3.53 13.57
CA ASN A 218 -1.79 -2.72 13.89
C ASN A 218 -2.07 -1.19 13.82
N ILE A 219 -2.97 -0.74 12.96
CA ILE A 219 -3.26 0.69 12.80
C ILE A 219 -3.86 1.33 14.05
N PRO A 220 -4.91 0.75 14.69
CA PRO A 220 -5.45 1.27 15.95
C PRO A 220 -4.41 1.35 17.06
N ILE A 221 -3.58 0.33 17.18
CA ILE A 221 -2.54 0.26 18.21
C ILE A 221 -1.49 1.33 17.98
N MET A 222 -1.00 1.46 16.75
CA MET A 222 -0.04 2.49 16.39
C MET A 222 -0.62 3.89 16.62
N PHE A 223 -1.88 4.11 16.26
CA PHE A 223 -2.56 5.38 16.52
C PHE A 223 -2.65 5.69 18.02
N ALA A 224 -2.92 4.69 18.86
CA ALA A 224 -2.93 4.84 20.32
C ALA A 224 -1.53 5.23 20.85
N VAL A 225 -0.47 4.56 20.42
CA VAL A 225 0.91 4.90 20.81
C VAL A 225 1.28 6.31 20.37
N LEU A 226 0.95 6.69 19.13
CA LEU A 226 1.20 8.04 18.61
C LEU A 226 0.36 9.13 19.28
N SER A 227 -0.80 8.78 19.84
CA SER A 227 -1.65 9.73 20.58
C SER A 227 -1.08 10.08 21.96
N VAL A 228 -0.39 9.13 22.57
CA VAL A 228 0.22 9.32 23.90
C VAL A 228 1.62 9.89 23.80
N MET A 229 2.34 9.65 22.69
CA MET A 229 3.70 10.11 22.46
C MET A 229 4.65 9.76 23.61
N PRO A 230 4.83 8.49 23.98
CA PRO A 230 5.73 8.11 25.05
C PRO A 230 7.17 8.56 24.77
N ASP A 231 7.92 8.87 25.82
CA ASP A 231 9.32 9.26 25.68
C ASP A 231 10.17 8.05 25.32
N MET A 232 10.56 7.98 24.07
CA MET A 232 11.34 6.89 23.48
C MET A 232 12.38 7.44 22.52
N ASP A 233 13.50 6.74 22.39
CA ASP A 233 14.49 7.06 21.37
C ASP A 233 14.00 6.68 19.96
N GLN A 234 14.70 7.16 18.91
CA GLN A 234 14.32 6.88 17.53
C GLN A 234 14.35 5.38 17.19
N GLY A 235 15.25 4.61 17.82
CA GLY A 235 15.33 3.17 17.62
C GLY A 235 14.10 2.45 18.16
N GLN A 236 13.59 2.87 19.31
CA GLN A 236 12.35 2.32 19.89
C GLN A 236 11.12 2.71 19.04
N TRP A 237 11.08 3.91 18.47
CA TRP A 237 10.04 4.33 17.53
C TRP A 237 10.06 3.51 16.24
N LEU A 238 11.25 3.15 15.73
CA LEU A 238 11.38 2.24 14.59
C LEU A 238 10.90 0.82 14.94
N LEU A 239 11.22 0.32 16.13
CA LEU A 239 10.78 -1.02 16.54
C LEU A 239 9.26 -1.11 16.63
N VAL A 240 8.59 -0.09 17.16
CA VAL A 240 7.13 -0.09 17.28
C VAL A 240 6.42 -0.04 15.91
N THR A 241 7.08 0.44 14.85
CA THR A 241 6.51 0.39 13.49
C THR A 241 6.49 -1.01 12.88
N LEU A 242 7.25 -1.95 13.46
CA LEU A 242 7.27 -3.34 13.01
C LEU A 242 6.13 -4.20 13.59
N THR A 243 5.28 -3.58 14.41
CA THR A 243 4.18 -4.25 15.12
C THR A 243 2.95 -4.45 14.26
#